data_957c7a7354ac9b066b7d81fa29328aad
#
_entry.id   957c7a7354ac9b066b7d81fa29328aad
#
_cell.length_a   1.000
_cell.length_b   1.000
_cell.length_c   1.000
_cell.angle_alpha   90.00
_cell.angle_beta   90.00
_cell.angle_gamma   90.00
#
_symmetry.space_group_name_H-M   'P 1'
#
loop_
_entity.id
_entity.type
_entity.pdbx_description
1 polymer ?
#
loop_
_entity_poly.entity_id
_entity_poly.type
_entity_poly.pdbx_seq_one_letter_code
_entity_poly.pdbx_strand_id
1 'polypeptide(L)'
;MKKIFYTLSCFVIGLYAINANGQQVENSIKNKKGVEVLPQAGDWSFGISANPFLEFAGNMMNNNSYNNAPYFNPTYTPNNTIFNNMGGNNIFVKYVKKQNLFFRGRLMANTSRYSQTNAVRKDVTNPNFFTPEFVYDKNIFKSSQFLIGFGFEKRKGSTRLQGFYGAEAIIGLARSSQSYEYGNPMNIDFPTPNTYNYGYSISRPIESKNGSSFAFGIRGFLGVEYFIAPKVSIGGEIGYSLGIQTNSKKATYVEERFNPETLKAEQIVTESSRNNGLSYSGMGLDNTSSTLNLSFYF
;
A
#
# COMPACT_ATOMS: atom_id res chain seq x y z
N MET A 1 -24.10 -17.14 6.79
CA MET A 1 -23.11 -18.08 7.31
C MET A 1 -22.97 -19.38 6.50
N LYS A 2 -24.05 -20.12 6.17
CA LYS A 2 -23.95 -21.38 5.40
C LYS A 2 -23.30 -21.22 4.00
N LYS A 3 -23.55 -20.14 3.26
CA LYS A 3 -22.96 -19.92 1.91
C LYS A 3 -21.44 -19.67 1.92
N ILE A 4 -20.90 -19.07 2.97
CA ILE A 4 -19.45 -18.84 3.14
C ILE A 4 -18.73 -20.16 3.41
N PHE A 5 -19.36 -21.09 4.11
CA PHE A 5 -18.82 -22.42 4.38
C PHE A 5 -18.67 -23.27 3.11
N TYR A 6 -19.62 -23.17 2.17
CA TYR A 6 -19.52 -23.90 0.91
C TYR A 6 -18.41 -23.36 0.00
N THR A 7 -18.20 -22.03 -0.03
CA THR A 7 -17.13 -21.43 -0.84
C THR A 7 -15.75 -21.79 -0.28
N LEU A 8 -15.60 -21.79 1.05
CA LEU A 8 -14.36 -22.21 1.71
C LEU A 8 -14.08 -23.71 1.51
N SER A 9 -15.12 -24.55 1.56
CA SER A 9 -15.04 -25.99 1.32
C SER A 9 -14.61 -26.32 -0.13
N CYS A 10 -15.12 -25.61 -1.14
CA CYS A 10 -14.70 -25.79 -2.52
C CYS A 10 -13.23 -25.38 -2.75
N PHE A 11 -12.74 -24.35 -2.04
CA PHE A 11 -11.35 -23.93 -2.13
C PHE A 11 -10.39 -24.95 -1.50
N VAL A 12 -10.77 -25.53 -0.36
CA VAL A 12 -10.00 -26.57 0.32
C VAL A 12 -9.99 -27.88 -0.48
N ILE A 13 -11.12 -28.26 -1.09
CA ILE A 13 -11.21 -29.46 -1.95
C ILE A 13 -10.39 -29.27 -3.24
N GLY A 14 -10.37 -28.07 -3.83
CA GLY A 14 -9.50 -27.72 -4.96
C GLY A 14 -8.00 -27.89 -4.65
N LEU A 15 -7.58 -27.60 -3.41
CA LEU A 15 -6.21 -27.79 -2.97
C LEU A 15 -5.83 -29.28 -2.78
N TYR A 16 -6.78 -30.14 -2.43
CA TYR A 16 -6.55 -31.58 -2.30
C TYR A 16 -6.48 -32.34 -3.64
N ALA A 17 -7.20 -31.87 -4.66
CA ALA A 17 -7.22 -32.51 -5.98
C ALA A 17 -5.90 -32.35 -6.79
N ILE A 18 -4.94 -31.56 -6.31
CA ILE A 18 -3.66 -31.29 -7.01
C ILE A 18 -2.51 -32.20 -6.50
N ASN A 19 -2.81 -33.25 -5.76
CA ASN A 19 -1.82 -34.30 -5.47
C ASN A 19 -1.66 -35.27 -6.68
N ALA A 20 -1.41 -34.72 -7.87
CA ALA A 20 -0.92 -35.54 -8.97
C ALA A 20 0.55 -35.88 -8.67
N ASN A 21 0.80 -37.11 -8.34
CA ASN A 21 2.12 -37.71 -8.17
C ASN A 21 2.93 -37.58 -9.47
N GLY A 22 3.55 -36.43 -9.69
CA GLY A 22 4.61 -36.31 -10.68
C GLY A 22 5.89 -36.86 -10.04
N GLN A 23 6.48 -37.86 -10.66
CA GLN A 23 7.80 -38.35 -10.30
C GLN A 23 8.75 -37.15 -10.18
N GLN A 24 9.42 -37.04 -9.03
CA GLN A 24 10.52 -36.12 -8.83
C GLN A 24 11.70 -36.62 -9.69
N VAL A 25 11.82 -36.05 -10.88
CA VAL A 25 13.06 -36.15 -11.62
C VAL A 25 13.98 -35.10 -11.01
N GLU A 26 15.05 -35.53 -10.41
CA GLU A 26 16.13 -34.70 -9.86
C GLU A 26 16.89 -34.07 -11.05
N ASN A 27 16.30 -33.03 -11.66
CA ASN A 27 16.86 -32.37 -12.82
C ASN A 27 17.68 -31.15 -12.34
N SER A 28 18.96 -31.37 -12.08
CA SER A 28 19.91 -30.25 -11.94
C SER A 28 20.29 -29.73 -13.33
N ILE A 29 19.72 -28.59 -13.74
CA ILE A 29 20.17 -27.89 -14.94
C ILE A 29 21.44 -27.13 -14.59
N LYS A 30 22.55 -27.47 -15.25
CA LYS A 30 23.82 -26.77 -15.14
C LYS A 30 24.07 -25.87 -16.34
N ASN A 31 24.71 -24.76 -16.11
CA ASN A 31 25.19 -23.89 -17.16
C ASN A 31 26.45 -24.49 -17.82
N LYS A 32 26.99 -23.83 -18.87
CA LYS A 32 28.23 -24.27 -19.57
C LYS A 32 29.45 -24.34 -18.65
N LYS A 33 29.43 -23.70 -17.47
CA LYS A 33 30.51 -23.72 -16.46
C LYS A 33 30.24 -24.72 -15.34
N GLY A 34 29.22 -25.58 -15.43
CA GLY A 34 28.87 -26.56 -14.43
C GLY A 34 28.10 -26.02 -13.20
N VAL A 35 27.76 -24.72 -13.19
CA VAL A 35 27.02 -24.10 -12.08
C VAL A 35 25.53 -24.41 -12.22
N GLU A 36 24.90 -24.82 -11.10
CA GLU A 36 23.46 -25.07 -11.06
C GLU A 36 22.63 -23.81 -11.30
N VAL A 37 21.67 -23.92 -12.19
CA VAL A 37 20.81 -22.79 -12.58
C VAL A 37 19.62 -22.64 -11.64
N LEU A 38 19.02 -23.77 -11.25
CA LEU A 38 17.85 -23.79 -10.39
C LEU A 38 18.24 -23.75 -8.91
N PRO A 39 17.40 -23.16 -8.04
CA PRO A 39 17.64 -23.14 -6.60
C PRO A 39 17.56 -24.55 -6.02
N GLN A 40 18.40 -24.81 -5.03
CA GLN A 40 18.52 -26.09 -4.33
C GLN A 40 17.84 -26.03 -2.96
N ALA A 41 17.52 -27.20 -2.39
CA ALA A 41 17.03 -27.28 -1.03
C ALA A 41 18.03 -26.65 -0.04
N GLY A 42 17.56 -25.77 0.83
CA GLY A 42 18.37 -24.98 1.75
C GLY A 42 18.67 -23.57 1.27
N ASP A 43 18.52 -23.28 -0.03
CA ASP A 43 18.73 -21.92 -0.55
C ASP A 43 17.69 -20.95 -0.01
N TRP A 44 18.13 -19.72 0.17
CA TRP A 44 17.27 -18.56 0.42
C TRP A 44 17.14 -17.76 -0.86
N SER A 45 16.06 -16.98 -0.97
CA SER A 45 15.96 -15.97 -2.03
C SER A 45 15.52 -14.64 -1.46
N PHE A 46 16.04 -13.59 -2.08
CA PHE A 46 15.54 -12.23 -1.97
C PHE A 46 14.99 -11.80 -3.31
N GLY A 47 13.77 -11.30 -3.32
CA GLY A 47 13.11 -10.82 -4.53
C GLY A 47 12.47 -9.46 -4.30
N ILE A 48 12.40 -8.69 -5.36
CA ILE A 48 11.74 -7.38 -5.39
C ILE A 48 10.74 -7.32 -6.54
N SER A 49 9.69 -6.55 -6.36
CA SER A 49 8.78 -6.21 -7.47
C SER A 49 9.52 -5.30 -8.46
N ALA A 50 9.51 -5.68 -9.73
CA ALA A 50 10.12 -4.91 -10.82
C ALA A 50 9.17 -3.87 -11.41
N ASN A 51 7.91 -3.80 -10.98
CA ASN A 51 6.92 -2.86 -11.49
C ASN A 51 7.39 -1.40 -11.46
N PRO A 52 7.99 -0.88 -10.37
CA PRO A 52 8.47 0.49 -10.34
C PRO A 52 9.53 0.80 -11.40
N PHE A 53 10.39 -0.18 -11.71
CA PHE A 53 11.40 -0.03 -12.74
C PHE A 53 10.79 -0.04 -14.15
N LEU A 54 9.76 -0.85 -14.36
CA LEU A 54 9.05 -0.91 -15.64
C LEU A 54 8.22 0.34 -15.89
N GLU A 55 7.57 0.85 -14.86
CA GLU A 55 6.84 2.11 -14.90
C GLU A 55 7.81 3.25 -15.24
N PHE A 56 8.95 3.33 -14.58
CA PHE A 56 9.98 4.33 -14.86
C PHE A 56 10.50 4.21 -16.30
N ALA A 57 10.84 3.00 -16.77
CA ALA A 57 11.33 2.77 -18.12
C ALA A 57 10.26 3.09 -19.18
N GLY A 58 9.00 2.68 -18.95
CA GLY A 58 7.87 2.98 -19.84
C GLY A 58 7.63 4.49 -19.97
N ASN A 59 7.79 5.22 -18.87
CA ASN A 59 7.61 6.67 -18.82
C ASN A 59 8.71 7.40 -19.57
N MET A 60 9.96 6.95 -19.40
CA MET A 60 11.09 7.49 -20.12
C MET A 60 10.96 7.28 -21.64
N MET A 61 10.42 6.13 -22.06
CA MET A 61 10.22 5.82 -23.49
C MET A 61 9.05 6.61 -24.10
N ASN A 62 8.00 6.89 -23.34
CA ASN A 62 6.81 7.59 -23.83
C ASN A 62 6.86 9.11 -23.63
N ASN A 63 7.96 9.65 -23.11
CA ASN A 63 8.13 11.07 -22.76
C ASN A 63 6.97 11.65 -21.94
N ASN A 64 6.39 10.82 -21.07
CA ASN A 64 5.23 11.16 -20.28
C ASN A 64 5.63 11.48 -18.84
N SER A 65 5.67 12.77 -18.51
CA SER A 65 6.03 13.24 -17.16
C SER A 65 5.01 12.91 -16.08
N TYR A 66 3.78 12.56 -16.46
CA TYR A 66 2.73 12.21 -15.51
C TYR A 66 3.01 10.93 -14.70
N ASN A 67 3.80 10.06 -15.23
CA ASN A 67 4.14 8.79 -14.61
C ASN A 67 5.38 8.86 -13.68
N ASN A 68 6.17 9.92 -13.76
CA ASN A 68 7.33 10.13 -12.88
C ASN A 68 6.97 10.71 -11.52
N ALA A 69 5.75 11.24 -11.37
CA ALA A 69 5.23 11.57 -10.06
C ALA A 69 4.75 10.26 -9.40
N PRO A 70 5.16 9.96 -8.17
CA PRO A 70 4.47 8.93 -7.42
C PRO A 70 2.99 9.28 -7.50
N TYR A 71 2.16 8.32 -7.83
CA TYR A 71 0.71 8.51 -8.01
C TYR A 71 0.11 8.94 -6.68
N PHE A 72 0.25 10.22 -6.37
CA PHE A 72 -0.43 10.87 -5.28
C PHE A 72 -1.82 11.24 -5.77
N ASN A 73 -2.70 10.27 -5.75
CA ASN A 73 -4.09 10.60 -5.74
C ASN A 73 -4.44 11.05 -4.30
N PRO A 74 -4.53 12.37 -4.02
CA PRO A 74 -4.89 12.87 -2.69
C PRO A 74 -6.34 12.54 -2.34
N THR A 75 -7.11 12.05 -3.27
CA THR A 75 -8.42 11.50 -3.01
C THR A 75 -8.26 10.20 -2.21
N TYR A 76 -8.26 10.36 -0.88
CA TYR A 76 -8.62 9.27 0.01
C TYR A 76 -10.01 8.79 -0.42
N THR A 77 -10.04 7.77 -1.25
CA THR A 77 -11.26 7.02 -1.48
C THR A 77 -11.41 6.10 -0.28
N PRO A 78 -12.48 6.24 0.53
CA PRO A 78 -12.72 5.40 1.71
C PRO A 78 -12.76 3.90 1.39
N ASN A 79 -12.80 3.55 0.12
CA ASN A 79 -12.92 2.19 -0.41
C ASN A 79 -11.58 1.54 -0.79
N ASN A 80 -10.43 2.22 -0.61
CA ASN A 80 -9.14 1.58 -0.81
C ASN A 80 -8.86 0.61 0.33
N THR A 81 -9.14 -0.64 0.11
CA THR A 81 -8.73 -1.71 1.01
C THR A 81 -7.23 -1.94 0.91
N ILE A 82 -6.61 -2.37 2.01
CA ILE A 82 -5.19 -2.75 2.04
C ILE A 82 -4.90 -3.81 0.96
N PHE A 83 -5.88 -4.67 0.65
CA PHE A 83 -5.76 -5.72 -0.34
C PHE A 83 -5.69 -5.24 -1.80
N ASN A 84 -6.23 -4.06 -2.12
CA ASN A 84 -6.21 -3.52 -3.49
C ASN A 84 -4.83 -3.03 -3.93
N ASN A 85 -3.90 -2.82 -3.00
CA ASN A 85 -2.57 -2.29 -3.28
C ASN A 85 -1.45 -3.35 -3.25
N MET A 86 -1.81 -4.63 -3.26
CA MET A 86 -0.83 -5.72 -3.16
C MET A 86 0.09 -5.87 -4.38
N GLY A 87 -0.25 -5.26 -5.52
CA GLY A 87 0.59 -5.24 -6.72
C GLY A 87 1.77 -4.26 -6.67
N GLY A 88 1.87 -3.43 -5.62
CA GLY A 88 2.88 -2.38 -5.49
C GLY A 88 4.28 -2.87 -5.14
N ASN A 89 5.02 -2.03 -4.43
CA ASN A 89 6.40 -2.29 -4.00
C ASN A 89 6.45 -3.42 -2.97
N ASN A 90 6.75 -4.63 -3.42
CA ASN A 90 6.87 -5.81 -2.56
C ASN A 90 8.30 -6.29 -2.51
N ILE A 91 8.70 -6.70 -1.31
CA ILE A 91 9.90 -7.47 -1.06
C ILE A 91 9.46 -8.90 -0.77
N PHE A 92 10.12 -9.87 -1.39
CA PHE A 92 9.87 -11.28 -1.19
C PHE A 92 11.11 -11.94 -0.60
N VAL A 93 10.89 -12.78 0.38
CA VAL A 93 11.92 -13.68 0.89
C VAL A 93 11.38 -15.10 0.73
N LYS A 94 12.16 -16.00 0.13
CA LYS A 94 11.76 -17.39 -0.02
C LYS A 94 12.83 -18.30 0.60
N TYR A 95 12.38 -19.39 1.18
CA TYR A 95 13.24 -20.48 1.64
C TYR A 95 12.88 -21.75 0.89
N VAL A 96 13.85 -22.37 0.27
CA VAL A 96 13.70 -23.59 -0.52
C VAL A 96 13.71 -24.79 0.41
N LYS A 97 12.54 -25.29 0.80
CA LYS A 97 12.43 -26.48 1.64
C LYS A 97 12.76 -27.76 0.87
N LYS A 98 12.26 -27.83 -0.38
CA LYS A 98 12.50 -28.89 -1.37
C LYS A 98 12.45 -28.24 -2.75
N GLN A 99 12.96 -28.89 -3.79
CA GLN A 99 12.94 -28.35 -5.16
C GLN A 99 11.54 -27.91 -5.63
N ASN A 100 10.49 -28.53 -5.12
CA ASN A 100 9.10 -28.23 -5.50
C ASN A 100 8.29 -27.54 -4.39
N LEU A 101 8.89 -27.23 -3.23
CA LEU A 101 8.18 -26.60 -2.11
C LEU A 101 9.05 -25.51 -1.47
N PHE A 102 8.55 -24.28 -1.53
CA PHE A 102 9.19 -23.12 -0.95
C PHE A 102 8.28 -22.52 0.12
N PHE A 103 8.88 -22.03 1.21
CA PHE A 103 8.23 -21.10 2.11
C PHE A 103 8.49 -19.69 1.63
N ARG A 104 7.49 -18.83 1.79
CA ARG A 104 7.51 -17.47 1.24
C ARG A 104 7.11 -16.47 2.30
N GLY A 105 7.87 -15.40 2.43
CA GLY A 105 7.53 -14.17 3.12
C GLY A 105 7.34 -13.04 2.13
N ARG A 106 6.39 -12.15 2.38
CA ARG A 106 6.13 -10.91 1.65
C ARG A 106 6.16 -9.76 2.63
N LEU A 107 6.79 -8.67 2.25
CA LEU A 107 6.74 -7.39 2.95
C LEU A 107 6.39 -6.30 1.95
N MET A 108 5.40 -5.49 2.31
CA MET A 108 5.07 -4.26 1.61
C MET A 108 5.04 -3.11 2.61
N ALA A 109 5.72 -2.03 2.28
CA ALA A 109 5.74 -0.81 3.08
C ALA A 109 5.59 0.38 2.14
N ASN A 110 4.47 1.08 2.24
CA ASN A 110 4.18 2.28 1.49
C ASN A 110 3.97 3.43 2.47
N THR A 111 4.79 4.47 2.34
CA THR A 111 4.61 5.70 3.09
C THR A 111 4.59 6.86 2.11
N SER A 112 3.64 7.76 2.29
CA SER A 112 3.53 8.94 1.45
C SER A 112 3.30 10.19 2.30
N ARG A 113 3.89 11.30 1.87
CA ARG A 113 3.62 12.63 2.39
C ARG A 113 3.41 13.56 1.22
N TYR A 114 2.22 14.11 1.12
CA TYR A 114 1.88 15.14 0.14
C TYR A 114 1.72 16.47 0.86
N SER A 115 2.26 17.54 0.29
CA SER A 115 2.11 18.89 0.82
C SER A 115 1.67 19.83 -0.30
N GLN A 116 0.53 20.47 -0.13
CA GLN A 116 0.02 21.49 -1.02
C GLN A 116 0.13 22.84 -0.33
N THR A 117 0.72 23.81 -1.03
CA THR A 117 0.87 25.19 -0.53
C THR A 117 0.07 26.12 -1.41
N ASN A 118 -0.78 26.94 -0.81
CA ASN A 118 -1.66 27.85 -1.51
C ASN A 118 -1.47 29.28 -0.97
N ALA A 119 -1.38 30.25 -1.88
CA ALA A 119 -1.31 31.64 -1.53
C ALA A 119 -2.69 32.15 -1.07
N VAL A 120 -2.69 32.89 0.02
CA VAL A 120 -3.88 33.53 0.59
C VAL A 120 -3.54 34.99 0.86
N ARG A 121 -4.49 35.87 0.68
CA ARG A 121 -4.29 37.28 1.02
C ARG A 121 -4.05 37.43 2.52
N LYS A 122 -3.01 38.15 2.88
CA LYS A 122 -2.67 38.43 4.28
C LYS A 122 -3.74 39.34 4.91
N ASP A 123 -4.17 38.96 6.10
CA ASP A 123 -5.05 39.78 6.90
C ASP A 123 -4.25 40.94 7.50
N VAL A 124 -4.66 42.16 7.22
CA VAL A 124 -4.04 43.42 7.71
C VAL A 124 -5.13 44.43 8.02
N THR A 125 -4.93 45.23 9.05
CA THR A 125 -5.89 46.23 9.51
C THR A 125 -6.15 47.31 8.47
N ASN A 126 -5.13 47.73 7.71
CA ASN A 126 -5.24 48.69 6.62
C ASN A 126 -4.72 48.10 5.32
N PRO A 127 -5.57 47.39 4.55
CA PRO A 127 -5.17 46.74 3.34
C PRO A 127 -4.84 47.74 2.23
N ASN A 128 -3.65 47.62 1.64
CA ASN A 128 -3.33 48.31 0.40
C ASN A 128 -3.91 47.49 -0.77
N PHE A 129 -4.90 48.06 -1.44
CA PHE A 129 -5.58 47.38 -2.56
C PHE A 129 -4.72 47.32 -3.83
N PHE A 130 -3.71 48.19 -3.96
CA PHE A 130 -2.84 48.22 -5.13
C PHE A 130 -1.65 47.26 -5.01
N THR A 131 -1.23 46.92 -3.78
CA THR A 131 -0.12 46.01 -3.51
C THR A 131 -0.52 45.00 -2.43
N PRO A 132 -1.38 44.02 -2.75
CA PRO A 132 -1.80 43.01 -1.76
C PRO A 132 -0.62 42.14 -1.32
N GLU A 133 -0.47 41.96 -0.02
CA GLU A 133 0.45 40.99 0.54
C GLU A 133 -0.19 39.62 0.60
N PHE A 134 0.64 38.58 0.40
CA PHE A 134 0.20 37.18 0.47
C PHE A 134 0.98 36.42 1.53
N VAL A 135 0.29 35.49 2.15
CA VAL A 135 0.83 34.46 3.03
C VAL A 135 0.46 33.11 2.46
N TYR A 136 0.97 32.02 3.03
CA TYR A 136 0.79 30.69 2.46
C TYR A 136 0.17 29.76 3.48
N ASP A 137 -0.96 29.19 3.07
CA ASP A 137 -1.57 28.07 3.76
C ASP A 137 -1.02 26.76 3.20
N LYS A 138 -0.78 25.79 4.07
CA LYS A 138 -0.20 24.51 3.72
C LYS A 138 -1.07 23.38 4.24
N ASN A 139 -1.42 22.48 3.35
CA ASN A 139 -2.15 21.26 3.66
C ASN A 139 -1.22 20.05 3.48
N ILE A 140 -1.03 19.29 4.54
CA ILE A 140 -0.10 18.16 4.57
C ILE A 140 -0.89 16.88 4.79
N PHE A 141 -0.81 15.99 3.82
CA PHE A 141 -1.38 14.66 3.85
C PHE A 141 -0.30 13.62 4.12
N LYS A 142 -0.52 12.74 5.09
CA LYS A 142 0.38 11.61 5.38
C LYS A 142 -0.42 10.31 5.34
N SER A 143 0.13 9.30 4.67
CA SER A 143 -0.41 7.95 4.64
C SER A 143 0.71 6.94 4.82
N SER A 144 0.44 5.90 5.58
CA SER A 144 1.37 4.78 5.77
C SER A 144 0.59 3.48 5.72
N GLN A 145 1.12 2.52 4.97
CA GLN A 145 0.54 1.20 4.82
C GLN A 145 1.64 0.16 4.92
N PHE A 146 1.45 -0.83 5.78
CA PHE A 146 2.35 -1.96 5.97
C PHE A 146 1.57 -3.25 5.79
N LEU A 147 2.17 -4.22 5.12
CA LEU A 147 1.59 -5.54 4.92
C LEU A 147 2.69 -6.58 5.04
N ILE A 148 2.39 -7.65 5.78
CA ILE A 148 3.24 -8.82 5.92
C ILE A 148 2.43 -10.03 5.46
N GLY A 149 3.01 -10.86 4.61
CA GLY A 149 2.45 -12.13 4.16
C GLY A 149 3.37 -13.30 4.48
N PHE A 150 2.80 -14.43 4.84
CA PHE A 150 3.51 -15.69 5.02
C PHE A 150 2.75 -16.81 4.35
N GLY A 151 3.45 -17.66 3.61
CA GLY A 151 2.83 -18.73 2.89
C GLY A 151 3.78 -19.77 2.34
N PHE A 152 3.25 -20.58 1.46
CA PHE A 152 4.00 -21.61 0.76
C PHE A 152 3.75 -21.51 -0.75
N GLU A 153 4.75 -21.93 -1.50
CA GLU A 153 4.75 -21.95 -2.96
C GLU A 153 5.15 -23.33 -3.43
N LYS A 154 4.30 -23.97 -4.24
CA LYS A 154 4.62 -25.21 -4.95
C LYS A 154 5.05 -24.90 -6.36
N ARG A 155 6.08 -25.58 -6.84
CA ARG A 155 6.64 -25.41 -8.18
C ARG A 155 6.45 -26.64 -9.04
N LYS A 156 6.26 -26.40 -10.33
CA LYS A 156 6.23 -27.41 -11.38
C LYS A 156 7.13 -26.96 -12.54
N GLY A 157 7.86 -27.90 -13.09
CA GLY A 157 8.77 -27.67 -14.21
C GLY A 157 10.18 -28.10 -13.87
N SER A 158 10.88 -28.64 -14.89
CA SER A 158 12.25 -29.13 -14.80
C SER A 158 13.20 -28.30 -15.66
N THR A 159 12.71 -27.22 -16.27
CA THR A 159 13.46 -26.34 -17.15
C THR A 159 13.74 -24.99 -16.46
N ARG A 160 14.41 -24.09 -17.15
CA ARG A 160 14.59 -22.69 -16.70
C ARG A 160 13.25 -21.97 -16.48
N LEU A 161 12.19 -22.38 -17.20
CA LEU A 161 10.85 -21.88 -17.00
C LEU A 161 10.12 -22.80 -16.02
N GLN A 162 9.71 -22.25 -14.90
CA GLN A 162 8.95 -22.95 -13.86
C GLN A 162 7.62 -22.26 -13.61
N GLY A 163 6.54 -23.04 -13.56
CA GLY A 163 5.27 -22.59 -13.03
C GLY A 163 5.25 -22.73 -11.52
N PHE A 164 4.59 -21.82 -10.84
CA PHE A 164 4.39 -21.89 -9.40
C PHE A 164 2.97 -21.50 -9.00
N TYR A 165 2.54 -22.01 -7.87
CA TYR A 165 1.27 -21.66 -7.24
C TYR A 165 1.34 -21.86 -5.74
N GLY A 166 0.50 -21.15 -5.00
CA GLY A 166 0.52 -21.25 -3.55
C GLY A 166 -0.57 -20.45 -2.86
N ALA A 167 -0.42 -20.36 -1.55
CA ALA A 167 -1.26 -19.54 -0.71
C ALA A 167 -0.45 -18.86 0.38
N GLU A 168 -0.89 -17.68 0.80
CA GLU A 168 -0.29 -16.90 1.87
C GLU A 168 -1.37 -16.30 2.78
N ALA A 169 -1.11 -16.26 4.07
CA ALA A 169 -1.86 -15.46 5.03
C ALA A 169 -1.26 -14.06 5.08
N ILE A 170 -2.10 -13.06 5.20
CA ILE A 170 -1.73 -11.65 5.09
C ILE A 170 -2.24 -10.89 6.30
N ILE A 171 -1.40 -10.04 6.85
CA ILE A 171 -1.72 -9.09 7.91
C ILE A 171 -1.30 -7.70 7.44
N GLY A 172 -2.18 -6.72 7.57
CA GLY A 172 -1.93 -5.36 7.14
C GLY A 172 -2.34 -4.32 8.18
N LEU A 173 -1.60 -3.19 8.16
CA LEU A 173 -1.87 -2.00 8.96
C LEU A 173 -1.82 -0.78 8.04
N ALA A 174 -2.80 0.13 8.20
CA ALA A 174 -2.80 1.41 7.50
C ALA A 174 -3.17 2.55 8.44
N ARG A 175 -2.59 3.73 8.19
CA ARG A 175 -2.86 4.98 8.92
C ARG A 175 -2.85 6.13 7.96
N SER A 176 -3.70 7.13 8.20
CA SER A 176 -3.65 8.40 7.47
C SER A 176 -3.91 9.57 8.42
N SER A 177 -3.29 10.71 8.12
CA SER A 177 -3.53 11.97 8.81
C SER A 177 -3.43 13.13 7.85
N GLN A 178 -4.13 14.20 8.17
CA GLN A 178 -4.10 15.46 7.45
C GLN A 178 -3.83 16.56 8.48
N SER A 179 -2.92 17.48 8.18
CA SER A 179 -2.61 18.64 9.02
C SER A 179 -2.57 19.89 8.19
N TYR A 180 -2.92 21.01 8.82
CA TYR A 180 -3.02 22.31 8.19
C TYR A 180 -2.11 23.27 8.92
N GLU A 181 -1.35 24.08 8.17
CA GLU A 181 -0.56 25.21 8.64
C GLU A 181 -1.13 26.45 7.96
N TYR A 182 -1.46 27.47 8.72
CA TYR A 182 -2.11 28.69 8.18
C TYR A 182 -1.17 29.88 8.23
N GLY A 183 -1.13 30.63 7.13
CA GLY A 183 -0.32 31.84 7.03
C GLY A 183 -0.88 33.01 7.80
N ASN A 184 -2.23 33.12 7.90
CA ASN A 184 -2.90 34.14 8.69
C ASN A 184 -3.15 33.64 10.11
N PRO A 185 -2.67 34.34 11.17
CA PRO A 185 -2.94 33.98 12.55
C PRO A 185 -4.39 34.27 12.94
N MET A 186 -4.96 33.43 13.81
CA MET A 186 -6.24 33.72 14.46
C MET A 186 -5.96 34.45 15.77
N ASN A 187 -6.47 35.68 15.92
CA ASN A 187 -6.24 36.52 17.09
C ASN A 187 -7.39 37.52 17.27
N ILE A 188 -7.28 38.45 18.23
CA ILE A 188 -8.28 39.46 18.53
C ILE A 188 -8.57 40.40 17.34
N ASP A 189 -7.52 40.77 16.57
CA ASP A 189 -7.66 41.67 15.43
C ASP A 189 -8.28 40.92 14.23
N PHE A 190 -8.03 39.61 14.12
CA PHE A 190 -8.52 38.72 13.06
C PHE A 190 -9.12 37.45 13.66
N PRO A 191 -10.33 37.52 14.27
CA PRO A 191 -11.00 36.35 14.86
C PRO A 191 -11.50 35.39 13.81
N THR A 192 -11.65 35.83 12.56
CA THR A 192 -12.04 35.03 11.39
C THR A 192 -10.99 35.23 10.29
N PRO A 193 -9.79 34.67 10.43
CA PRO A 193 -8.73 34.88 9.44
C PRO A 193 -9.07 34.26 8.10
N ASN A 194 -8.63 34.90 7.03
CA ASN A 194 -8.79 34.38 5.68
C ASN A 194 -7.92 33.13 5.48
N THR A 195 -8.52 32.07 4.94
CA THR A 195 -7.86 30.80 4.65
C THR A 195 -8.27 30.28 3.27
N TYR A 196 -7.38 29.51 2.64
CA TYR A 196 -7.62 29.00 1.29
C TYR A 196 -8.83 28.04 1.22
N ASN A 197 -8.91 27.08 2.16
CA ASN A 197 -9.92 26.02 2.09
C ASN A 197 -11.23 26.37 2.82
N TYR A 198 -11.18 27.26 3.82
CA TYR A 198 -12.30 27.51 4.73
C TYR A 198 -12.81 28.95 4.70
N GLY A 199 -12.18 29.78 3.85
CA GLY A 199 -12.51 31.22 3.80
C GLY A 199 -12.35 31.91 5.14
N TYR A 200 -13.28 32.81 5.47
CA TYR A 200 -13.34 33.50 6.75
C TYR A 200 -14.18 32.69 7.75
N SER A 201 -13.53 32.12 8.75
CA SER A 201 -14.22 31.26 9.72
C SER A 201 -13.67 31.46 11.14
N ILE A 202 -14.57 31.46 12.13
CA ILE A 202 -14.24 31.49 13.56
C ILE A 202 -13.61 30.17 14.06
N SER A 203 -13.68 29.11 13.28
CA SER A 203 -13.10 27.80 13.55
C SER A 203 -12.46 27.23 12.28
N ARG A 204 -11.28 26.64 12.44
CA ARG A 204 -10.54 26.00 11.34
C ARG A 204 -9.83 24.74 11.80
N PRO A 205 -9.75 23.69 10.95
CA PRO A 205 -9.06 22.45 11.32
C PRO A 205 -7.55 22.66 11.38
N ILE A 206 -6.90 22.07 12.38
CA ILE A 206 -5.44 22.01 12.52
C ILE A 206 -4.94 20.61 12.15
N GLU A 207 -5.61 19.59 12.64
CA GLU A 207 -5.20 18.21 12.40
C GLU A 207 -6.41 17.27 12.40
N SER A 208 -6.40 16.32 11.48
CA SER A 208 -7.33 15.20 11.45
C SER A 208 -6.55 13.90 11.36
N LYS A 209 -6.69 13.03 12.37
CA LYS A 209 -6.11 11.69 12.40
C LYS A 209 -7.22 10.66 12.23
N ASN A 210 -7.17 9.99 11.10
CA ASN A 210 -8.04 8.82 10.87
C ASN A 210 -7.38 7.63 11.54
N GLY A 211 -7.77 7.16 12.65
CA GLY A 211 -7.19 6.03 13.38
C GLY A 211 -6.50 4.94 12.52
N SER A 212 -6.12 3.84 13.12
CA SER A 212 -5.45 2.75 12.42
C SER A 212 -6.47 1.80 11.81
N SER A 213 -6.25 1.37 10.57
CA SER A 213 -6.98 0.25 9.95
C SER A 213 -6.14 -1.01 10.07
N PHE A 214 -6.77 -2.12 10.42
CA PHE A 214 -6.16 -3.43 10.50
C PHE A 214 -6.82 -4.36 9.48
N ALA A 215 -6.02 -5.13 8.75
CA ALA A 215 -6.51 -6.09 7.77
C ALA A 215 -5.92 -7.47 8.02
N PHE A 216 -6.74 -8.50 7.82
CA PHE A 216 -6.34 -9.89 7.82
C PHE A 216 -6.99 -10.61 6.65
N GLY A 217 -6.22 -11.44 5.95
CA GLY A 217 -6.72 -12.16 4.79
C GLY A 217 -5.89 -13.35 4.39
N ILE A 218 -6.39 -14.04 3.38
CA ILE A 218 -5.74 -15.17 2.72
C ILE A 218 -5.67 -14.82 1.24
N ARG A 219 -4.52 -15.09 0.62
CA ARG A 219 -4.30 -14.88 -0.81
C ARG A 219 -3.87 -16.19 -1.45
N GLY A 220 -4.57 -16.62 -2.50
CA GLY A 220 -4.12 -17.64 -3.42
C GLY A 220 -3.39 -16.97 -4.60
N PHE A 221 -2.33 -17.57 -5.10
CA PHE A 221 -1.58 -17.03 -6.24
C PHE A 221 -1.08 -18.13 -7.18
N LEU A 222 -0.84 -17.72 -8.41
CA LEU A 222 -0.19 -18.53 -9.43
C LEU A 222 0.70 -17.64 -10.30
N GLY A 223 1.77 -18.23 -10.85
CA GLY A 223 2.72 -17.48 -11.65
C GLY A 223 3.68 -18.36 -12.42
N VAL A 224 4.57 -17.67 -13.13
CA VAL A 224 5.67 -18.28 -13.88
C VAL A 224 6.96 -17.54 -13.54
N GLU A 225 8.08 -18.29 -13.48
CA GLU A 225 9.40 -17.75 -13.19
C GLU A 225 10.41 -18.35 -14.17
N TYR A 226 11.22 -17.48 -14.80
CA TYR A 226 12.24 -17.85 -15.76
C TYR A 226 13.62 -17.51 -15.23
N PHE A 227 14.51 -18.50 -15.16
CA PHE A 227 15.87 -18.34 -14.70
C PHE A 227 16.78 -17.84 -15.84
N ILE A 228 17.05 -16.53 -15.82
CA ILE A 228 17.90 -15.84 -16.85
C ILE A 228 19.37 -16.17 -16.67
N ALA A 229 19.81 -16.37 -15.41
CA ALA A 229 21.15 -16.74 -15.02
C ALA A 229 21.09 -17.76 -13.88
N PRO A 230 22.22 -18.43 -13.53
CA PRO A 230 22.28 -19.25 -12.34
C PRO A 230 21.77 -18.50 -11.11
N LYS A 231 20.73 -19.07 -10.47
CA LYS A 231 20.11 -18.51 -9.27
C LYS A 231 19.56 -17.07 -9.38
N VAL A 232 19.35 -16.57 -10.62
CA VAL A 232 18.72 -15.27 -10.88
C VAL A 232 17.52 -15.47 -11.80
N SER A 233 16.37 -15.01 -11.38
CA SER A 233 15.13 -15.20 -12.12
C SER A 233 14.27 -13.95 -12.26
N ILE A 234 13.50 -13.91 -13.33
CA ILE A 234 12.39 -12.97 -13.54
C ILE A 234 11.09 -13.77 -13.56
N GLY A 235 10.07 -13.33 -12.86
CA GLY A 235 8.79 -14.02 -12.80
C GLY A 235 7.62 -13.07 -12.82
N GLY A 236 6.48 -13.57 -13.29
CA GLY A 236 5.19 -12.90 -13.22
C GLY A 236 4.23 -13.68 -12.32
N GLU A 237 3.39 -12.98 -11.60
CA GLU A 237 2.44 -13.55 -10.65
C GLU A 237 1.11 -12.84 -10.71
N ILE A 238 0.02 -13.59 -10.63
CA ILE A 238 -1.33 -13.11 -10.40
C ILE A 238 -1.88 -13.76 -9.14
N GLY A 239 -2.70 -13.05 -8.38
CA GLY A 239 -3.26 -13.55 -7.15
C GLY A 239 -4.71 -13.12 -6.93
N TYR A 240 -5.34 -13.78 -5.97
CA TYR A 240 -6.70 -13.52 -5.55
C TYR A 240 -6.79 -13.52 -4.03
N SER A 241 -7.29 -12.44 -3.46
CA SER A 241 -7.34 -12.22 -2.02
C SER A 241 -8.75 -12.26 -1.47
N LEU A 242 -8.86 -12.88 -0.31
CA LEU A 242 -10.06 -12.84 0.54
C LEU A 242 -9.64 -12.28 1.89
N GLY A 243 -10.34 -11.25 2.38
CA GLY A 243 -9.95 -10.67 3.64
C GLY A 243 -10.99 -9.79 4.27
N ILE A 244 -10.71 -9.42 5.51
CA ILE A 244 -11.48 -8.48 6.31
C ILE A 244 -10.56 -7.31 6.68
N GLN A 245 -11.10 -6.12 6.63
CA GLN A 245 -10.44 -4.91 7.11
C GLN A 245 -11.32 -4.20 8.11
N THR A 246 -10.77 -3.85 9.25
CA THR A 246 -11.45 -3.06 10.27
C THR A 246 -10.81 -1.69 10.34
N ASN A 247 -11.61 -0.64 10.36
CA ASN A 247 -11.12 0.71 10.60
C ASN A 247 -11.27 1.07 12.07
N SER A 248 -10.33 1.85 12.60
CA SER A 248 -10.41 2.33 13.97
C SER A 248 -11.73 3.07 14.20
N LYS A 249 -12.34 2.81 15.35
CA LYS A 249 -13.51 3.56 15.82
C LYS A 249 -13.15 4.97 16.29
N LYS A 250 -11.87 5.24 16.57
CA LYS A 250 -11.41 6.53 17.08
C LYS A 250 -10.79 7.35 15.94
N ALA A 251 -11.31 8.54 15.73
CA ALA A 251 -10.67 9.58 14.94
C ALA A 251 -10.45 10.78 15.84
N THR A 252 -9.29 11.40 15.74
CA THR A 252 -8.97 12.64 16.48
C THR A 252 -9.04 13.80 15.50
N TYR A 253 -9.79 14.81 15.86
CA TYR A 253 -9.92 16.05 15.12
C TYR A 253 -9.51 17.20 16.03
N VAL A 254 -8.56 18.01 15.58
CA VAL A 254 -8.10 19.20 16.27
C VAL A 254 -8.49 20.41 15.45
N GLU A 255 -9.24 21.31 16.03
CA GLU A 255 -9.58 22.60 15.43
C GLU A 255 -9.04 23.74 16.27
N GLU A 256 -8.68 24.83 15.63
CA GLU A 256 -8.43 26.12 16.25
C GLU A 256 -9.68 26.96 16.14
N ARG A 257 -10.13 27.51 17.27
CA ARG A 257 -11.33 28.32 17.35
C ARG A 257 -11.02 29.59 18.14
N PHE A 258 -11.53 30.73 17.65
CA PHE A 258 -11.48 31.95 18.42
C PHE A 258 -12.50 31.91 19.55
N ASN A 259 -12.02 32.14 20.78
CA ASN A 259 -12.88 32.27 21.97
C ASN A 259 -13.13 33.75 22.26
N PRO A 260 -14.37 34.25 22.11
CA PRO A 260 -14.69 35.66 22.33
C PRO A 260 -14.64 36.07 23.81
N GLU A 261 -14.68 35.13 24.75
CA GLU A 261 -14.59 35.44 26.18
C GLU A 261 -13.13 35.68 26.61
N THR A 262 -12.21 34.82 26.11
CA THR A 262 -10.78 34.90 26.41
C THR A 262 -10.00 35.79 25.43
N LEU A 263 -10.64 36.19 24.33
CA LEU A 263 -10.08 36.95 23.20
C LEU A 263 -8.83 36.26 22.59
N LYS A 264 -8.80 34.96 22.61
CA LYS A 264 -7.66 34.15 22.12
C LYS A 264 -8.12 33.01 21.21
N ALA A 265 -7.24 32.60 20.35
CA ALA A 265 -7.40 31.33 19.64
C ALA A 265 -7.08 30.17 20.59
N GLU A 266 -7.99 29.21 20.66
CA GLU A 266 -7.87 28.01 21.48
C GLU A 266 -7.96 26.78 20.61
N GLN A 267 -7.18 25.76 20.96
CA GLN A 267 -7.27 24.45 20.28
C GLN A 267 -8.26 23.55 20.99
N ILE A 268 -9.23 23.08 20.23
CA ILE A 268 -10.24 22.15 20.69
C ILE A 268 -9.94 20.79 20.08
N VAL A 269 -9.71 19.80 20.95
CA VAL A 269 -9.50 18.40 20.55
C VAL A 269 -10.81 17.65 20.68
N THR A 270 -11.34 17.20 19.56
CA THR A 270 -12.54 16.38 19.53
C THR A 270 -12.15 14.95 19.20
N GLU A 271 -12.34 14.05 20.15
CA GLU A 271 -12.29 12.62 19.88
C GLU A 271 -13.66 12.18 19.39
N SER A 272 -13.78 11.97 18.10
CA SER A 272 -14.98 11.38 17.53
C SER A 272 -14.86 9.86 17.61
N SER A 273 -15.67 9.24 18.45
CA SER A 273 -15.96 7.84 18.24
C SER A 273 -16.84 7.76 17.00
N ARG A 274 -16.27 7.36 15.86
CA ARG A 274 -17.10 6.93 14.73
C ARG A 274 -17.93 5.75 15.22
N ASN A 275 -19.22 5.97 15.38
CA ASN A 275 -20.17 4.95 15.85
C ASN A 275 -20.20 3.68 14.98
N ASN A 276 -19.58 3.73 13.81
CA ASN A 276 -19.44 2.61 12.89
C ASN A 276 -17.94 2.46 12.54
N GLY A 277 -17.22 1.62 13.27
CA GLY A 277 -16.01 1.03 12.74
C GLY A 277 -16.44 0.27 11.47
N LEU A 278 -16.16 0.84 10.29
CA LEU A 278 -16.42 0.16 9.03
C LEU A 278 -15.56 -1.11 9.01
N SER A 279 -16.22 -2.27 9.04
CA SER A 279 -15.59 -3.52 8.69
C SER A 279 -15.91 -3.78 7.21
N TYR A 280 -14.88 -3.94 6.42
CA TYR A 280 -15.01 -4.33 5.02
C TYR A 280 -14.59 -5.79 4.91
N SER A 281 -15.47 -6.61 4.34
CA SER A 281 -15.11 -7.95 3.87
C SER A 281 -15.20 -7.94 2.36
N GLY A 282 -14.13 -8.31 1.71
CA GLY A 282 -14.08 -8.27 0.26
C GLY A 282 -13.18 -9.34 -0.31
N MET A 283 -13.42 -9.66 -1.56
CA MET A 283 -12.58 -10.50 -2.37
C MET A 283 -12.32 -9.80 -3.69
N GLY A 284 -11.11 -9.94 -4.22
CA GLY A 284 -10.75 -9.31 -5.48
C GLY A 284 -9.44 -9.81 -6.06
N LEU A 285 -9.30 -9.63 -7.36
CA LEU A 285 -8.02 -9.81 -8.03
C LEU A 285 -7.09 -8.69 -7.57
N ASP A 286 -6.00 -9.05 -6.92
CA ASP A 286 -5.05 -8.14 -6.32
C ASP A 286 -3.94 -7.70 -7.28
N ASN A 287 -3.87 -8.30 -8.47
CA ASN A 287 -2.92 -7.99 -9.53
C ASN A 287 -3.62 -8.01 -10.89
N THR A 288 -4.35 -6.95 -11.19
CA THR A 288 -4.88 -6.72 -12.55
C THR A 288 -3.79 -6.28 -13.52
N SER A 289 -2.68 -5.77 -13.02
CA SER A 289 -1.45 -5.51 -13.77
C SER A 289 -0.45 -6.63 -13.45
N SER A 290 0.13 -7.25 -14.49
CA SER A 290 1.19 -8.25 -14.32
C SER A 290 2.32 -7.69 -13.47
N THR A 291 2.54 -8.28 -12.28
CA THR A 291 3.72 -7.94 -11.48
C THR A 291 4.89 -8.75 -12.01
N LEU A 292 5.92 -8.06 -12.45
CA LEU A 292 7.23 -8.66 -12.68
C LEU A 292 8.03 -8.63 -11.37
N ASN A 293 8.60 -9.77 -11.04
CA ASN A 293 9.43 -9.95 -9.86
C ASN A 293 10.83 -10.36 -10.30
N LEU A 294 11.85 -9.73 -9.75
CA LEU A 294 13.24 -10.12 -9.89
C LEU A 294 13.66 -10.82 -8.60
N SER A 295 14.19 -12.04 -8.70
CA SER A 295 14.59 -12.83 -7.53
C SER A 295 16.02 -13.33 -7.67
N PHE A 296 16.75 -13.30 -6.56
CA PHE A 296 18.12 -13.78 -6.40
C PHE A 296 18.11 -14.90 -5.36
N TYR A 297 18.70 -16.04 -5.71
CA TYR A 297 18.83 -17.21 -4.83
C TYR A 297 20.29 -17.40 -4.40
N PHE A 298 20.53 -17.80 -3.16
CA PHE A 298 21.87 -17.99 -2.58
C PHE A 298 21.86 -19.06 -1.49
#